data_592103ba3c167123e71d38a9e066aca5
#
_entry.id   592103ba3c167123e71d38a9e066aca5
#
_cell.length_a   1.000
_cell.length_b   1.000
_cell.length_c   1.000
_cell.angle_alpha   90.00
_cell.angle_beta   90.00
_cell.angle_gamma   90.00
#
_symmetry.space_group_name_H-M   'P 1'
#
loop_
_entity.id
_entity.type
_entity.pdbx_description
1 polymer ?
#
loop_
_entity_poly.entity_id
_entity_poly.type
_entity_poly.pdbx_seq_one_letter_code
_entity_poly.pdbx_strand_id
1 'polypeptide(L)'
;MPIIEITSLEQPGVEVYGNLTEKQLRHQYEHGNGIFIVESPKVITRALDAGYQPLSLLCEERHVEGDAAEIIARCPDIPVYTGSRELLATLTGYVLTRGVLCAMRRPAQLSVEDVCRDASRVVVIDGVVDSTNVGAIFRSASALGIDAALLTRTSCDPLTRRAVRVSMGAVFSIPWTWMDAPLSSLNHIGLRTAAMALTDRSVSIDNEALLAEPRLAIVMGNEGDGLPQTTIDQADYVVRIPMMHGVDSLNVAAAAAVAFWQLRK
;
A
#
# COMPACT_ATOMS: atom_id res chain seq x y z
N MET A 1 1.67 -27.73 -14.34
CA MET A 1 2.45 -26.71 -13.61
C MET A 1 3.90 -27.16 -13.56
N PRO A 2 4.86 -26.40 -14.07
CA PRO A 2 6.27 -26.76 -13.99
C PRO A 2 6.86 -26.35 -12.63
N ILE A 3 7.33 -27.33 -11.86
CA ILE A 3 8.25 -27.07 -10.74
C ILE A 3 9.64 -27.07 -11.33
N ILE A 4 10.37 -25.99 -11.16
CA ILE A 4 11.68 -25.73 -11.78
C ILE A 4 12.68 -25.53 -10.67
N GLU A 5 13.60 -26.49 -10.52
CA GLU A 5 14.71 -26.33 -9.60
C GLU A 5 15.70 -25.31 -10.17
N ILE A 6 16.04 -24.28 -9.39
CA ILE A 6 17.05 -23.30 -9.74
C ILE A 6 18.41 -23.73 -9.19
N THR A 7 19.40 -23.76 -10.08
CA THR A 7 20.78 -24.11 -9.75
C THR A 7 21.73 -22.93 -9.91
N SER A 8 21.26 -21.83 -10.50
CA SER A 8 22.03 -20.61 -10.75
C SER A 8 21.18 -19.36 -10.53
N LEU A 9 21.81 -18.28 -10.09
CA LEU A 9 21.20 -16.96 -9.95
C LEU A 9 20.85 -16.29 -11.29
N GLU A 10 21.42 -16.78 -12.38
CA GLU A 10 21.23 -16.27 -13.75
C GLU A 10 20.11 -17.00 -14.50
N GLN A 11 19.41 -17.92 -13.84
CA GLN A 11 18.35 -18.67 -14.48
C GLN A 11 17.22 -17.73 -14.90
N PRO A 12 16.72 -17.81 -16.16
CA PRO A 12 15.63 -16.95 -16.62
C PRO A 12 14.35 -17.09 -15.77
N GLY A 13 13.75 -15.96 -15.41
CA GLY A 13 12.53 -15.89 -14.64
C GLY A 13 12.70 -15.70 -13.15
N VAL A 14 13.94 -15.84 -12.60
CA VAL A 14 14.18 -15.60 -11.17
C VAL A 14 14.77 -14.22 -10.88
N GLU A 15 15.20 -13.48 -11.87
CA GLU A 15 15.76 -12.12 -11.76
C GLU A 15 14.83 -11.14 -11.06
N VAL A 16 13.52 -11.34 -11.18
CA VAL A 16 12.48 -10.52 -10.56
C VAL A 16 12.51 -10.57 -9.03
N TYR A 17 13.08 -11.63 -8.46
CA TYR A 17 13.11 -11.84 -7.01
C TYR A 17 14.32 -11.23 -6.30
N GLY A 18 15.37 -10.91 -7.02
CA GLY A 18 16.62 -10.43 -6.42
C GLY A 18 17.33 -9.33 -7.18
N ASN A 19 17.45 -9.45 -8.48
CA ASN A 19 18.33 -8.60 -9.28
C ASN A 19 17.67 -7.28 -9.74
N LEU A 20 16.35 -7.16 -9.63
CA LEU A 20 15.62 -5.96 -10.06
C LEU A 20 15.23 -5.07 -8.88
N THR A 21 15.48 -3.77 -9.04
CA THR A 21 14.99 -2.78 -8.11
C THR A 21 13.47 -2.60 -8.21
N GLU A 22 12.83 -2.07 -7.17
CA GLU A 22 11.40 -1.75 -7.18
C GLU A 22 11.00 -0.87 -8.40
N LYS A 23 11.88 0.06 -8.80
CA LYS A 23 11.67 0.90 -9.98
C LYS A 23 11.69 0.08 -11.27
N GLN A 24 12.63 -0.86 -11.42
CA GLN A 24 12.71 -1.75 -12.57
C GLN A 24 11.52 -2.70 -12.63
N LEU A 25 11.11 -3.29 -11.50
CA LEU A 25 9.92 -4.14 -11.41
C LEU A 25 8.65 -3.39 -11.87
N ARG A 26 8.54 -2.10 -11.51
CA ARG A 26 7.41 -1.25 -11.92
C ARG A 26 7.33 -1.05 -13.44
N HIS A 27 8.48 -0.99 -14.13
CA HIS A 27 8.58 -0.62 -15.54
C HIS A 27 8.97 -1.78 -16.47
N GLN A 28 9.16 -2.98 -15.98
CA GLN A 28 9.72 -4.11 -16.72
C GLN A 28 8.88 -4.58 -17.92
N TYR A 29 7.60 -4.23 -17.97
CA TYR A 29 6.73 -4.56 -19.09
C TYR A 29 6.28 -3.26 -19.80
N GLU A 30 6.72 -3.07 -21.04
CA GLU A 30 6.59 -1.84 -21.84
C GLU A 30 5.15 -1.33 -22.07
N HIS A 31 4.13 -2.02 -21.61
CA HIS A 31 2.73 -1.65 -21.84
C HIS A 31 1.93 -1.41 -20.55
N GLY A 32 2.57 -0.78 -19.56
CA GLY A 32 1.85 -0.19 -18.42
C GLY A 32 1.57 -1.11 -17.24
N ASN A 33 1.89 -2.39 -17.34
CA ASN A 33 1.62 -3.36 -16.26
C ASN A 33 2.90 -3.94 -15.70
N GLY A 34 3.64 -3.18 -14.90
CA GLY A 34 4.78 -3.67 -14.15
C GLY A 34 4.39 -4.82 -13.21
N ILE A 35 5.36 -5.33 -12.49
CA ILE A 35 5.16 -6.40 -11.51
C ILE A 35 5.48 -5.90 -10.11
N PHE A 36 5.06 -6.65 -9.11
CA PHE A 36 5.46 -6.46 -7.71
C PHE A 36 5.61 -7.81 -7.03
N ILE A 37 6.37 -7.82 -5.93
CA ILE A 37 6.66 -9.05 -5.18
C ILE A 37 5.86 -9.08 -3.88
N VAL A 38 5.19 -10.20 -3.65
CA VAL A 38 4.46 -10.50 -2.42
C VAL A 38 5.20 -11.56 -1.64
N GLU A 39 5.39 -11.34 -0.35
CA GLU A 39 6.08 -12.25 0.57
C GLU A 39 5.11 -12.82 1.59
N SER A 40 5.22 -14.09 1.87
CA SER A 40 4.50 -14.91 2.84
C SER A 40 3.17 -15.50 2.31
N PRO A 41 2.89 -16.78 2.64
CA PRO A 41 1.68 -17.48 2.19
C PRO A 41 0.40 -16.70 2.48
N LYS A 42 0.24 -16.19 3.70
CA LYS A 42 -0.95 -15.44 4.12
C LYS A 42 -1.20 -14.17 3.30
N VAL A 43 -0.13 -13.45 2.93
CA VAL A 43 -0.24 -12.20 2.16
C VAL A 43 -0.51 -12.53 0.69
N ILE A 44 0.11 -13.58 0.15
CA ILE A 44 -0.14 -14.09 -1.20
C ILE A 44 -1.61 -14.51 -1.35
N THR A 45 -2.13 -15.29 -0.40
CA THR A 45 -3.54 -15.70 -0.39
C THR A 45 -4.47 -14.48 -0.44
N ARG A 46 -4.22 -13.45 0.37
CA ARG A 46 -5.00 -12.20 0.33
C ARG A 46 -4.96 -11.48 -1.01
N ALA A 47 -3.79 -11.46 -1.67
CA ALA A 47 -3.68 -10.88 -3.01
C ALA A 47 -4.48 -11.70 -4.04
N LEU A 48 -4.41 -13.02 -3.98
CA LEU A 48 -5.21 -13.90 -4.85
C LEU A 48 -6.72 -13.73 -4.62
N ASP A 49 -7.14 -13.61 -3.35
CA ASP A 49 -8.55 -13.37 -2.99
C ASP A 49 -9.06 -12.01 -3.51
N ALA A 50 -8.16 -11.02 -3.59
CA ALA A 50 -8.42 -9.70 -4.17
C ALA A 50 -8.32 -9.67 -5.71
N GLY A 51 -8.07 -10.81 -6.37
CA GLY A 51 -8.05 -10.94 -7.82
C GLY A 51 -6.74 -10.53 -8.50
N TYR A 52 -5.66 -10.35 -7.74
CA TYR A 52 -4.35 -10.08 -8.33
C TYR A 52 -3.81 -11.32 -9.06
N GLN A 53 -3.23 -11.10 -10.24
CA GLN A 53 -2.76 -12.17 -11.11
C GLN A 53 -1.33 -12.60 -10.73
N PRO A 54 -1.11 -13.84 -10.29
CA PRO A 54 0.23 -14.38 -10.07
C PRO A 54 0.92 -14.67 -11.40
N LEU A 55 2.24 -14.47 -11.44
CA LEU A 55 3.08 -14.73 -12.61
C LEU A 55 4.06 -15.88 -12.36
N SER A 56 4.58 -16.00 -11.15
CA SER A 56 5.46 -17.08 -10.72
C SER A 56 5.53 -17.15 -9.20
N LEU A 57 5.97 -18.30 -8.69
CA LEU A 57 6.29 -18.50 -7.27
C LEU A 57 7.77 -18.83 -7.10
N LEU A 58 8.34 -18.44 -5.95
CA LEU A 58 9.68 -18.83 -5.52
C LEU A 58 9.61 -19.29 -4.06
N CYS A 59 10.10 -20.51 -3.78
CA CYS A 59 10.15 -21.04 -2.42
C CYS A 59 11.27 -22.06 -2.22
N GLU A 60 11.62 -22.35 -0.97
CA GLU A 60 12.45 -23.52 -0.66
C GLU A 60 11.67 -24.80 -1.05
N GLU A 61 12.36 -25.83 -1.51
CA GLU A 61 11.77 -27.10 -1.95
C GLU A 61 10.81 -27.70 -0.91
N ARG A 62 11.18 -27.67 0.38
CA ARG A 62 10.35 -28.16 1.50
C ARG A 62 8.97 -27.47 1.63
N HIS A 63 8.80 -26.28 1.07
CA HIS A 63 7.53 -25.54 1.13
C HIS A 63 6.56 -25.92 0.02
N VAL A 64 7.00 -26.64 -1.00
CA VAL A 64 6.14 -27.07 -2.13
C VAL A 64 4.96 -27.91 -1.64
N GLU A 65 5.24 -28.88 -0.76
CA GLU A 65 4.21 -29.72 -0.11
C GLU A 65 3.76 -29.18 1.25
N GLY A 66 4.33 -28.05 1.69
CA GLY A 66 4.03 -27.38 2.96
C GLY A 66 3.28 -26.07 2.77
N ASP A 67 3.86 -24.98 3.25
CA ASP A 67 3.21 -23.65 3.31
C ASP A 67 2.81 -23.07 1.94
N ALA A 68 3.41 -23.56 0.83
CA ALA A 68 3.08 -23.12 -0.52
C ALA A 68 2.02 -24.00 -1.20
N ALA A 69 1.72 -25.19 -0.67
CA ALA A 69 0.89 -26.19 -1.36
C ALA A 69 -0.49 -25.65 -1.76
N GLU A 70 -1.18 -24.96 -0.88
CA GLU A 70 -2.50 -24.35 -1.16
C GLU A 70 -2.41 -23.27 -2.24
N ILE A 71 -1.39 -22.41 -2.20
CA ILE A 71 -1.16 -21.37 -3.19
C ILE A 71 -0.86 -22.00 -4.56
N ILE A 72 0.00 -23.00 -4.58
CA ILE A 72 0.37 -23.75 -5.77
C ILE A 72 -0.88 -24.38 -6.42
N ALA A 73 -1.74 -25.00 -5.63
CA ALA A 73 -2.99 -25.59 -6.11
C ALA A 73 -3.95 -24.56 -6.73
N ARG A 74 -3.93 -23.32 -6.22
CA ARG A 74 -4.71 -22.20 -6.77
C ARG A 74 -4.14 -21.61 -8.05
N CYS A 75 -2.87 -21.87 -8.35
CA CYS A 75 -2.13 -21.25 -9.46
C CYS A 75 -1.52 -22.32 -10.40
N PRO A 76 -2.34 -23.19 -11.04
CA PRO A 76 -1.85 -24.36 -11.77
C PRO A 76 -1.02 -24.02 -13.03
N ASP A 77 -1.16 -22.81 -13.57
CA ASP A 77 -0.62 -22.43 -14.88
C ASP A 77 0.68 -21.61 -14.79
N ILE A 78 1.18 -21.31 -13.58
CA ILE A 78 2.40 -20.51 -13.41
C ILE A 78 3.60 -21.38 -13.01
N PRO A 79 4.85 -20.96 -13.33
CA PRO A 79 6.05 -21.66 -12.88
C PRO A 79 6.26 -21.49 -11.37
N VAL A 80 6.73 -22.57 -10.74
CA VAL A 80 7.18 -22.59 -9.34
C VAL A 80 8.68 -22.84 -9.34
N TYR A 81 9.45 -21.81 -8.99
CA TYR A 81 10.88 -21.91 -8.83
C TYR A 81 11.22 -22.41 -7.43
N THR A 82 12.09 -23.41 -7.35
CA THR A 82 12.52 -23.98 -6.07
C THR A 82 14.05 -24.01 -5.98
N GLY A 83 14.57 -23.92 -4.77
CA GLY A 83 16.01 -23.99 -4.57
C GLY A 83 16.37 -24.17 -3.10
N SER A 84 17.68 -24.37 -2.83
CA SER A 84 18.17 -24.45 -1.47
C SER A 84 18.02 -23.10 -0.74
N ARG A 85 17.94 -23.16 0.58
CA ARG A 85 17.84 -21.97 1.44
C ARG A 85 18.98 -20.99 1.19
N GLU A 86 20.21 -21.52 1.01
CA GLU A 86 21.42 -20.73 0.77
C GLU A 86 21.35 -20.00 -0.56
N LEU A 87 20.95 -20.71 -1.62
CA LEU A 87 20.81 -20.14 -2.95
C LEU A 87 19.73 -19.03 -2.97
N LEU A 88 18.58 -19.29 -2.36
CA LEU A 88 17.51 -18.32 -2.26
C LEU A 88 17.90 -17.10 -1.43
N ALA A 89 18.64 -17.27 -0.32
CA ALA A 89 19.14 -16.17 0.48
C ALA A 89 20.13 -15.29 -0.32
N THR A 90 20.98 -15.92 -1.14
CA THR A 90 21.90 -15.19 -2.04
C THR A 90 21.13 -14.43 -3.11
N LEU A 91 20.10 -15.02 -3.73
CA LEU A 91 19.27 -14.40 -4.75
C LEU A 91 18.51 -13.17 -4.20
N THR A 92 17.91 -13.31 -3.04
CA THR A 92 17.04 -12.27 -2.45
C THR A 92 17.80 -11.25 -1.61
N GLY A 93 19.05 -11.53 -1.25
CA GLY A 93 19.88 -10.72 -0.36
C GLY A 93 19.55 -10.89 1.13
N TYR A 94 18.64 -11.82 1.49
CA TYR A 94 18.31 -12.14 2.88
C TYR A 94 17.68 -13.54 2.99
N VAL A 95 17.70 -14.10 4.18
CA VAL A 95 17.06 -15.41 4.44
C VAL A 95 15.54 -15.26 4.41
N LEU A 96 14.87 -16.04 3.57
CA LEU A 96 13.41 -16.07 3.48
C LEU A 96 12.82 -16.66 4.76
N THR A 97 12.44 -15.82 5.70
CA THR A 97 11.88 -16.25 7.00
C THR A 97 10.45 -16.79 6.90
N ARG A 98 9.74 -16.45 5.84
CA ARG A 98 8.34 -16.85 5.57
C ARG A 98 8.18 -17.72 4.33
N GLY A 99 9.26 -18.18 3.77
CA GLY A 99 9.40 -19.31 2.87
C GLY A 99 8.90 -19.16 1.44
N VAL A 100 7.97 -18.24 1.13
CA VAL A 100 7.35 -18.14 -0.20
C VAL A 100 7.29 -16.71 -0.68
N LEU A 101 7.72 -16.49 -1.93
CA LEU A 101 7.54 -15.25 -2.68
C LEU A 101 6.64 -15.51 -3.90
N CYS A 102 5.87 -14.50 -4.28
CA CYS A 102 5.07 -14.50 -5.50
C CYS A 102 5.32 -13.23 -6.29
N ALA A 103 5.68 -13.35 -7.55
CA ALA A 103 5.65 -12.25 -8.49
C ALA A 103 4.22 -12.10 -9.02
N MET A 104 3.68 -10.90 -8.95
CA MET A 104 2.31 -10.60 -9.36
C MET A 104 2.29 -9.43 -10.35
N ARG A 105 1.31 -9.47 -11.26
CA ARG A 105 1.05 -8.38 -12.19
C ARG A 105 0.42 -7.19 -11.46
N ARG A 106 0.90 -5.99 -11.74
CA ARG A 106 0.24 -4.77 -11.28
C ARG A 106 -1.12 -4.61 -11.98
N PRO A 107 -2.18 -4.23 -11.26
CA PRO A 107 -3.46 -3.95 -11.89
C PRO A 107 -3.38 -2.67 -12.73
N ALA A 108 -4.32 -2.52 -13.65
CA ALA A 108 -4.55 -1.24 -14.31
C ALA A 108 -4.94 -0.18 -13.27
N GLN A 109 -4.46 1.05 -13.47
CA GLN A 109 -4.81 2.17 -12.60
C GLN A 109 -6.28 2.57 -12.83
N LEU A 110 -7.04 2.66 -11.75
CA LEU A 110 -8.42 3.18 -11.76
C LEU A 110 -8.41 4.72 -11.75
N SER A 111 -9.51 5.35 -12.16
CA SER A 111 -9.70 6.78 -11.98
C SER A 111 -9.99 7.12 -10.51
N VAL A 112 -9.78 8.39 -10.12
CA VAL A 112 -10.13 8.88 -8.77
C VAL A 112 -11.64 8.75 -8.54
N GLU A 113 -12.44 9.06 -9.56
CA GLU A 113 -13.89 8.97 -9.55
C GLU A 113 -14.36 7.53 -9.31
N ASP A 114 -13.74 6.55 -9.99
CA ASP A 114 -14.12 5.14 -9.81
C ASP A 114 -13.77 4.63 -8.41
N VAL A 115 -12.58 4.98 -7.92
CA VAL A 115 -12.12 4.57 -6.57
C VAL A 115 -12.96 5.21 -5.47
N CYS A 116 -13.43 6.45 -5.66
CA CYS A 116 -14.17 7.22 -4.65
C CYS A 116 -15.70 7.19 -4.84
N ARG A 117 -16.24 6.46 -5.83
CA ARG A 117 -17.67 6.50 -6.20
C ARG A 117 -18.61 6.34 -5.01
N ASP A 118 -18.43 5.28 -4.24
CA ASP A 118 -19.29 4.93 -3.11
C ASP A 118 -18.58 5.18 -1.75
N ALA A 119 -17.40 5.80 -1.79
CA ALA A 119 -16.62 6.04 -0.60
C ALA A 119 -17.20 7.18 0.26
N SER A 120 -17.34 6.95 1.55
CA SER A 120 -17.70 7.94 2.55
C SER A 120 -16.48 8.45 3.33
N ARG A 121 -15.45 7.62 3.48
CA ARG A 121 -14.18 7.96 4.12
C ARG A 121 -13.02 7.56 3.21
N VAL A 122 -12.23 8.55 2.82
CA VAL A 122 -11.08 8.40 1.93
C VAL A 122 -9.83 8.88 2.65
N VAL A 123 -8.71 8.20 2.50
CA VAL A 123 -7.41 8.73 2.90
C VAL A 123 -6.68 9.27 1.67
N VAL A 124 -6.14 10.48 1.77
CA VAL A 124 -5.18 11.04 0.82
C VAL A 124 -3.80 11.00 1.47
N ILE A 125 -2.87 10.29 0.85
CA ILE A 125 -1.47 10.16 1.31
C ILE A 125 -0.62 11.11 0.46
N ASP A 126 -0.20 12.22 1.04
CA ASP A 126 0.51 13.29 0.32
C ASP A 126 1.98 13.38 0.76
N GLY A 127 2.89 12.91 -0.10
CA GLY A 127 4.33 13.01 0.13
C GLY A 127 4.90 12.05 1.19
N VAL A 128 4.17 11.03 1.62
CA VAL A 128 4.70 10.03 2.57
C VAL A 128 5.63 9.07 1.84
N VAL A 129 6.94 9.22 2.07
CA VAL A 129 7.98 8.49 1.33
C VAL A 129 8.41 7.16 1.96
N ASP A 130 8.22 6.99 3.27
CA ASP A 130 8.57 5.74 3.94
C ASP A 130 7.52 4.65 3.67
N SER A 131 7.95 3.59 3.02
CA SER A 131 7.14 2.42 2.72
C SER A 131 6.56 1.73 3.97
N THR A 132 7.21 1.86 5.14
CA THR A 132 6.70 1.35 6.41
C THR A 132 5.47 2.14 6.84
N ASN A 133 5.53 3.46 6.74
CA ASN A 133 4.41 4.34 7.09
C ASN A 133 3.24 4.16 6.12
N VAL A 134 3.50 4.10 4.81
CA VAL A 134 2.45 3.80 3.81
C VAL A 134 1.77 2.46 4.11
N GLY A 135 2.55 1.40 4.36
CA GLY A 135 2.00 0.09 4.72
C GLY A 135 1.17 0.10 6.01
N ALA A 136 1.63 0.84 7.04
CA ALA A 136 0.92 0.98 8.31
C ALA A 136 -0.37 1.81 8.16
N ILE A 137 -0.36 2.86 7.34
CA ILE A 137 -1.56 3.65 7.00
C ILE A 137 -2.61 2.74 6.34
N PHE A 138 -2.25 1.97 5.30
CA PHE A 138 -3.18 1.03 4.67
C PHE A 138 -3.74 0.00 5.65
N ARG A 139 -2.91 -0.51 6.56
CA ARG A 139 -3.36 -1.45 7.58
C ARG A 139 -4.39 -0.83 8.53
N SER A 140 -4.13 0.38 9.01
CA SER A 140 -5.06 1.13 9.87
C SER A 140 -6.31 1.52 9.12
N ALA A 141 -6.20 1.96 7.87
CA ALA A 141 -7.30 2.33 7.00
C ALA A 141 -8.27 1.15 6.81
N SER A 142 -7.75 -0.02 6.44
CA SER A 142 -8.57 -1.24 6.30
C SER A 142 -9.26 -1.65 7.60
N ALA A 143 -8.56 -1.52 8.75
CA ALA A 143 -9.11 -1.92 10.04
C ALA A 143 -10.16 -0.94 10.60
N LEU A 144 -10.12 0.33 10.19
CA LEU A 144 -10.90 1.42 10.77
C LEU A 144 -11.97 2.00 9.81
N GLY A 145 -12.27 1.29 8.72
CA GLY A 145 -13.41 1.62 7.86
C GLY A 145 -13.14 2.77 6.89
N ILE A 146 -11.90 2.91 6.42
CA ILE A 146 -11.59 3.76 5.26
C ILE A 146 -11.93 2.99 3.98
N ASP A 147 -12.73 3.59 3.13
CA ASP A 147 -13.29 2.95 1.93
C ASP A 147 -12.33 3.00 0.73
N ALA A 148 -11.47 4.03 0.65
CA ALA A 148 -10.56 4.23 -0.47
C ALA A 148 -9.29 4.98 -0.06
N ALA A 149 -8.22 4.83 -0.85
CA ALA A 149 -6.97 5.56 -0.67
C ALA A 149 -6.52 6.24 -1.97
N LEU A 150 -6.10 7.48 -1.87
CA LEU A 150 -5.51 8.26 -2.95
C LEU A 150 -4.07 8.62 -2.57
N LEU A 151 -3.15 8.55 -3.52
CA LEU A 151 -1.74 8.87 -3.25
C LEU A 151 -1.23 9.90 -4.25
N THR A 152 -0.50 10.90 -3.78
CA THR A 152 0.26 11.78 -4.67
C THR A 152 1.49 11.04 -5.21
N ARG A 153 1.99 11.46 -6.39
CA ARG A 153 3.17 10.81 -7.03
C ARG A 153 4.45 10.96 -6.24
N THR A 154 4.49 11.86 -5.29
CA THR A 154 5.60 12.05 -4.34
C THR A 154 5.60 11.02 -3.21
N SER A 155 4.51 10.29 -3.03
CA SER A 155 4.41 9.24 -2.02
C SER A 155 5.05 7.92 -2.47
N CYS A 156 5.45 7.10 -1.51
CA CYS A 156 5.92 5.75 -1.77
C CYS A 156 4.80 4.89 -2.37
N ASP A 157 5.18 4.05 -3.31
CA ASP A 157 4.27 3.09 -3.95
C ASP A 157 3.77 2.03 -2.94
N PRO A 158 2.45 1.87 -2.77
CA PRO A 158 1.88 0.90 -1.83
C PRO A 158 2.19 -0.56 -2.18
N LEU A 159 2.53 -0.85 -3.44
CA LEU A 159 2.92 -2.19 -3.89
C LEU A 159 4.42 -2.45 -3.77
N THR A 160 5.20 -1.58 -3.13
CA THR A 160 6.56 -1.93 -2.73
C THR A 160 6.53 -3.13 -1.78
N ARG A 161 7.48 -4.03 -1.90
CA ARG A 161 7.57 -5.24 -1.09
C ARG A 161 7.43 -4.97 0.41
N ARG A 162 8.06 -3.89 0.89
CA ARG A 162 8.00 -3.49 2.30
C ARG A 162 6.61 -3.01 2.71
N ALA A 163 5.96 -2.16 1.92
CA ALA A 163 4.62 -1.67 2.21
C ALA A 163 3.59 -2.82 2.22
N VAL A 164 3.63 -3.70 1.24
CA VAL A 164 2.80 -4.91 1.17
C VAL A 164 2.97 -5.77 2.43
N ARG A 165 4.23 -5.99 2.86
CA ARG A 165 4.54 -6.78 4.05
C ARG A 165 4.05 -6.12 5.34
N VAL A 166 4.30 -4.83 5.52
CA VAL A 166 3.89 -4.07 6.72
C VAL A 166 2.37 -3.97 6.82
N SER A 167 1.69 -3.75 5.70
CA SER A 167 0.23 -3.72 5.64
C SER A 167 -0.39 -5.10 5.94
N MET A 168 0.40 -6.17 5.96
CA MET A 168 -0.10 -7.55 6.03
C MET A 168 -1.11 -7.88 4.92
N GLY A 169 -0.96 -7.24 3.73
CA GLY A 169 -1.86 -7.38 2.59
C GLY A 169 -3.12 -6.52 2.66
N ALA A 170 -3.26 -5.61 3.62
CA ALA A 170 -4.39 -4.68 3.67
C ALA A 170 -4.44 -3.75 2.44
N VAL A 171 -3.31 -3.50 1.79
CA VAL A 171 -3.23 -2.78 0.51
C VAL A 171 -4.08 -3.41 -0.60
N PHE A 172 -4.39 -4.69 -0.50
CA PHE A 172 -5.25 -5.40 -1.45
C PHE A 172 -6.74 -5.33 -1.10
N SER A 173 -7.09 -4.88 0.11
CA SER A 173 -8.47 -4.84 0.62
C SER A 173 -9.15 -3.49 0.43
N ILE A 174 -8.39 -2.43 0.12
CA ILE A 174 -8.89 -1.08 -0.08
C ILE A 174 -8.57 -0.67 -1.52
N PRO A 175 -9.55 -0.25 -2.34
CA PRO A 175 -9.27 0.32 -3.64
C PRO A 175 -8.42 1.58 -3.50
N TRP A 176 -7.44 1.73 -4.36
CA TRP A 176 -6.56 2.89 -4.34
C TRP A 176 -6.08 3.28 -5.73
N THR A 177 -5.72 4.56 -5.89
CA THR A 177 -5.12 5.07 -7.12
C THR A 177 -4.21 6.26 -6.85
N TRP A 178 -3.45 6.64 -7.86
CA TRP A 178 -2.67 7.87 -7.85
C TRP A 178 -3.57 9.07 -8.15
N MET A 179 -3.35 10.17 -7.44
CA MET A 179 -4.02 11.44 -7.65
C MET A 179 -3.03 12.47 -8.21
N ASP A 180 -3.23 12.86 -9.46
CA ASP A 180 -2.41 13.87 -10.13
C ASP A 180 -3.10 15.27 -10.11
N ALA A 181 -4.39 15.31 -9.83
CA ALA A 181 -5.18 16.53 -9.73
C ALA A 181 -4.98 17.24 -8.38
N PRO A 182 -5.23 18.55 -8.27
CA PRO A 182 -5.17 19.29 -7.01
C PRO A 182 -6.22 18.79 -6.02
N LEU A 183 -5.95 18.95 -4.71
CA LEU A 183 -6.83 18.47 -3.64
C LEU A 183 -8.28 18.95 -3.79
N SER A 184 -8.47 20.21 -4.20
CA SER A 184 -9.79 20.81 -4.42
C SER A 184 -10.65 20.09 -5.48
N SER A 185 -10.06 19.27 -6.33
CA SER A 185 -10.81 18.47 -7.31
C SER A 185 -11.76 17.46 -6.63
N LEU A 186 -11.46 17.01 -5.41
CA LEU A 186 -12.27 16.08 -4.66
C LEU A 186 -13.65 16.66 -4.29
N ASN A 187 -13.76 17.99 -4.19
CA ASN A 187 -15.06 18.64 -3.96
C ASN A 187 -16.04 18.42 -5.12
N HIS A 188 -15.54 18.29 -6.37
CA HIS A 188 -16.40 18.04 -7.53
C HIS A 188 -17.08 16.66 -7.50
N ILE A 189 -16.49 15.69 -6.77
CA ILE A 189 -17.07 14.37 -6.55
C ILE A 189 -17.75 14.23 -5.19
N GLY A 190 -17.98 15.37 -4.52
CA GLY A 190 -18.76 15.47 -3.27
C GLY A 190 -18.01 15.04 -2.01
N LEU A 191 -16.66 15.00 -2.03
CA LEU A 191 -15.83 14.79 -0.86
C LEU A 191 -15.39 16.13 -0.28
N ARG A 192 -15.64 16.35 1.03
CA ARG A 192 -14.97 17.43 1.77
C ARG A 192 -13.57 16.97 2.17
N THR A 193 -12.67 17.90 2.37
CA THR A 193 -11.25 17.60 2.59
C THR A 193 -10.79 18.09 3.95
N ALA A 194 -10.10 17.25 4.72
CA ALA A 194 -9.57 17.53 6.06
C ALA A 194 -8.05 17.31 6.07
N ALA A 195 -7.27 18.40 5.99
CA ALA A 195 -5.82 18.37 6.04
C ALA A 195 -5.34 18.24 7.49
N MET A 196 -4.65 17.12 7.79
CA MET A 196 -4.05 16.90 9.12
C MET A 196 -2.79 17.75 9.26
N ALA A 197 -2.94 18.95 9.82
CA ALA A 197 -1.85 19.92 9.98
C ALA A 197 -2.04 20.82 11.20
N LEU A 198 -0.93 21.33 11.73
CA LEU A 198 -0.93 22.29 12.81
C LEU A 198 -0.72 23.71 12.26
N THR A 199 -1.78 24.52 12.29
CA THR A 199 -1.76 25.94 11.89
C THR A 199 -2.67 26.75 12.83
N ASP A 200 -2.59 28.07 12.76
CA ASP A 200 -3.45 28.97 13.58
C ASP A 200 -4.94 28.78 13.30
N ARG A 201 -5.30 28.31 12.11
CA ARG A 201 -6.70 28.05 11.71
C ARG A 201 -7.17 26.61 11.95
N SER A 202 -6.31 25.76 12.55
CA SER A 202 -6.65 24.34 12.75
C SER A 202 -7.76 24.19 13.79
N VAL A 203 -8.82 23.46 13.39
CA VAL A 203 -9.86 22.99 14.30
C VAL A 203 -9.40 21.69 14.98
N SER A 204 -9.98 21.40 16.13
CA SER A 204 -9.74 20.12 16.80
C SER A 204 -10.42 18.96 16.05
N ILE A 205 -9.84 17.78 16.11
CA ILE A 205 -10.34 16.57 15.42
C ILE A 205 -11.73 16.13 15.90
N ASP A 206 -12.17 16.60 17.06
CA ASP A 206 -13.51 16.38 17.62
C ASP A 206 -14.53 17.49 17.27
N ASN A 207 -14.19 18.38 16.33
CA ASN A 207 -15.08 19.43 15.87
C ASN A 207 -16.39 18.84 15.29
N GLU A 208 -17.54 19.34 15.78
CA GLU A 208 -18.86 18.81 15.44
C GLU A 208 -19.18 18.91 13.93
N ALA A 209 -18.82 20.00 13.26
CA ALA A 209 -19.06 20.19 11.84
C ALA A 209 -18.24 19.19 11.01
N LEU A 210 -16.99 18.96 11.40
CA LEU A 210 -16.11 17.96 10.77
C LEU A 210 -16.67 16.53 10.93
N LEU A 211 -17.14 16.20 12.14
CA LEU A 211 -17.72 14.88 12.43
C LEU A 211 -19.03 14.63 11.68
N ALA A 212 -19.79 15.69 11.39
CA ALA A 212 -21.06 15.62 10.68
C ALA A 212 -20.91 15.45 9.16
N GLU A 213 -19.68 15.60 8.60
CA GLU A 213 -19.48 15.50 7.15
C GLU A 213 -19.83 14.10 6.64
N PRO A 214 -20.76 13.99 5.68
CA PRO A 214 -21.21 12.70 5.16
C PRO A 214 -20.11 11.98 4.37
N ARG A 215 -19.28 12.73 3.63
CA ARG A 215 -18.17 12.23 2.82
C ARG A 215 -16.91 13.06 3.04
N LEU A 216 -15.86 12.43 3.53
CA LEU A 216 -14.64 13.11 3.98
C LEU A 216 -13.37 12.43 3.45
N ALA A 217 -12.48 13.24 2.87
CA ALA A 217 -11.11 12.86 2.51
C ALA A 217 -10.14 13.38 3.58
N ILE A 218 -9.48 12.48 4.29
CA ILE A 218 -8.51 12.75 5.36
C ILE A 218 -7.12 12.79 4.74
N VAL A 219 -6.46 13.94 4.77
CA VAL A 219 -5.16 14.16 4.10
C VAL A 219 -4.03 14.03 5.10
N MET A 220 -3.14 13.06 4.86
CA MET A 220 -1.97 12.75 5.68
C MET A 220 -0.70 13.20 4.96
N GLY A 221 0.13 13.98 5.62
CA GLY A 221 1.35 14.55 5.07
C GLY A 221 2.62 13.80 5.43
N ASN A 222 3.75 14.28 4.89
CA ASN A 222 5.10 13.81 5.17
C ASN A 222 5.47 13.95 6.65
N GLU A 223 6.34 13.08 7.15
CA GLU A 223 6.79 13.06 8.55
C GLU A 223 7.72 14.24 8.92
N GLY A 224 8.46 14.77 7.95
CA GLY A 224 9.40 15.88 8.18
C GLY A 224 8.73 17.24 8.00
N ASP A 225 8.30 17.51 6.78
CA ASP A 225 7.80 18.83 6.39
C ASP A 225 6.27 18.98 6.54
N GLY A 226 5.57 17.90 6.89
CA GLY A 226 4.12 17.88 6.95
C GLY A 226 3.44 17.95 5.58
N LEU A 227 2.31 18.61 5.50
CA LEU A 227 1.61 18.87 4.23
C LEU A 227 2.14 20.13 3.56
N PRO A 228 2.28 20.14 2.22
CA PRO A 228 2.59 21.35 1.48
C PRO A 228 1.56 22.46 1.77
N GLN A 229 2.00 23.73 1.83
CA GLN A 229 1.11 24.86 2.09
C GLN A 229 -0.03 24.93 1.06
N THR A 230 0.26 24.58 -0.20
CA THR A 230 -0.75 24.52 -1.27
C THR A 230 -1.84 23.49 -1.01
N THR A 231 -1.51 22.35 -0.40
CA THR A 231 -2.49 21.32 0.02
C THR A 231 -3.32 21.85 1.20
N ILE A 232 -2.68 22.49 2.19
CA ILE A 232 -3.36 23.09 3.33
C ILE A 232 -4.34 24.18 2.91
N ASP A 233 -3.96 25.04 1.96
CA ASP A 233 -4.78 26.15 1.48
C ASP A 233 -6.01 25.70 0.68
N GLN A 234 -5.93 24.54 0.03
CA GLN A 234 -7.03 23.94 -0.74
C GLN A 234 -7.99 23.12 0.12
N ALA A 235 -7.63 22.80 1.36
CA ALA A 235 -8.45 21.97 2.22
C ALA A 235 -9.64 22.74 2.80
N ASP A 236 -10.81 22.07 2.89
CA ASP A 236 -12.02 22.62 3.51
C ASP A 236 -11.83 22.77 5.02
N TYR A 237 -11.15 21.81 5.65
CA TYR A 237 -10.77 21.83 7.06
C TYR A 237 -9.28 21.65 7.21
N VAL A 238 -8.67 22.40 8.13
CA VAL A 238 -7.34 22.09 8.66
C VAL A 238 -7.55 21.55 10.06
N VAL A 239 -7.05 20.36 10.33
CA VAL A 239 -7.41 19.57 11.52
C VAL A 239 -6.18 19.23 12.32
N ARG A 240 -6.23 19.46 13.64
CA ARG A 240 -5.20 19.06 14.59
C ARG A 240 -5.71 17.99 15.54
N ILE A 241 -4.81 17.07 15.90
CA ILE A 241 -4.99 16.18 17.06
C ILE A 241 -4.46 16.96 18.28
N PRO A 242 -5.27 17.23 19.32
CA PRO A 242 -4.77 17.88 20.52
C PRO A 242 -3.67 17.04 21.18
N MET A 243 -2.51 17.68 21.41
CA MET A 243 -1.33 17.03 22.00
C MET A 243 -1.10 17.52 23.43
N MET A 244 -0.37 16.74 24.22
CA MET A 244 -0.01 17.04 25.59
C MET A 244 1.51 17.18 25.72
N HIS A 245 1.98 17.77 26.81
CA HIS A 245 3.40 17.84 27.18
C HIS A 245 4.32 18.52 26.16
N GLY A 246 3.79 19.45 25.34
CA GLY A 246 4.60 20.17 24.34
C GLY A 246 5.04 19.33 23.15
N VAL A 247 4.41 18.17 22.92
CA VAL A 247 4.62 17.40 21.71
C VAL A 247 3.79 17.99 20.59
N ASP A 248 4.40 18.25 19.42
CA ASP A 248 3.75 18.92 18.29
C ASP A 248 3.17 17.95 17.25
N SER A 249 3.69 16.73 17.18
CA SER A 249 3.30 15.76 16.14
C SER A 249 3.43 14.31 16.61
N LEU A 250 2.72 13.42 15.92
CA LEU A 250 2.86 11.97 15.98
C LEU A 250 3.51 11.47 14.69
N ASN A 251 4.10 10.28 14.72
CA ASN A 251 4.39 9.55 13.49
C ASN A 251 3.13 9.50 12.62
N VAL A 252 3.27 9.69 11.30
CA VAL A 252 2.15 9.81 10.37
C VAL A 252 1.20 8.61 10.41
N ALA A 253 1.71 7.39 10.57
CA ALA A 253 0.84 6.21 10.66
C ALA A 253 0.06 6.15 11.98
N ALA A 254 0.64 6.64 13.09
CA ALA A 254 -0.06 6.79 14.36
C ALA A 254 -1.13 7.88 14.28
N ALA A 255 -0.80 9.04 13.72
CA ALA A 255 -1.76 10.12 13.47
C ALA A 255 -2.91 9.66 12.58
N ALA A 256 -2.61 8.90 11.52
CA ALA A 256 -3.62 8.31 10.64
C ALA A 256 -4.58 7.37 11.41
N ALA A 257 -4.05 6.49 12.26
CA ALA A 257 -4.91 5.59 13.05
C ALA A 257 -5.84 6.35 14.00
N VAL A 258 -5.36 7.41 14.66
CA VAL A 258 -6.18 8.29 15.50
C VAL A 258 -7.24 9.01 14.67
N ALA A 259 -6.84 9.58 13.53
CA ALA A 259 -7.76 10.29 12.64
C ALA A 259 -8.85 9.36 12.09
N PHE A 260 -8.48 8.16 11.63
CA PHE A 260 -9.45 7.19 11.11
C PHE A 260 -10.41 6.71 12.19
N TRP A 261 -9.91 6.47 13.40
CA TRP A 261 -10.76 6.10 14.53
C TRP A 261 -11.76 7.20 14.90
N GLN A 262 -11.32 8.44 14.99
CA GLN A 262 -12.16 9.57 15.39
C GLN A 262 -13.16 9.95 14.30
N LEU A 263 -12.74 9.94 13.04
CA LEU A 263 -13.52 10.43 11.90
C LEU A 263 -14.27 9.31 11.14
N ARG A 264 -14.27 8.07 11.68
CA ARG A 264 -15.03 6.96 11.07
C ARG A 264 -16.53 7.28 11.08
N LYS A 265 -17.25 6.61 10.19
CA LYS A 265 -18.71 6.71 10.10
C LYS A 265 -19.40 5.74 11.06
#